data_a6dc0fd982efdf0eb2281a6afba72507
#
_entry.id   a6dc0fd982efdf0eb2281a6afba72507
#
_cell.length_a   1.000
_cell.length_b   1.000
_cell.length_c   1.000
_cell.angle_alpha   90.00
_cell.angle_beta   90.00
_cell.angle_gamma   90.00
#
_symmetry.space_group_name_H-M   'P 1'
#
loop_
_entity.id
_entity.type
_entity.pdbx_description
1 polymer ?
#
loop_
_entity_poly.entity_id
_entity_poly.type
_entity_poly.pdbx_seq_one_letter_code
_entity_poly.pdbx_strand_id
1 'polypeptide(L)'
;MNTGRVALIAGSTGIVGGNLAALLVEQGWTVYGLARRPSSARGVIPLAGDLCDRGALVAALAGIAPTHVFFCSWLRQSTEAENVAVNGEMTENLFAALRGKPLQHVALVTGTKHYLGPFEAYGQTAAETPFRENTPRLPGLNFYYTQEDVLFRAAAADGFAWTVHRPHTIIGYAPGNAMNMGQTLAVYASLNRESGEPFIFPGSHEQWNALTDVTDARMLAQQLAWAASTPAAHGQAYNISNGDLFRWRWLWPQIAAYFGVEWQGPPAGGTLPLERRMNNAAQRWKALAAKHGLAEPDVNQLVSWWHTDGDLGRTLECVNDMTESRVRGFCAFQSTPASFLDLFDRLRAERLIPA
;
A
#
# COMPACT_ATOMS: atom_id res chain seq x y z
N MET A 1 28.46 0.63 5.72
CA MET A 1 29.26 -0.36 4.95
C MET A 1 28.41 -0.78 3.77
N ASN A 2 28.97 -0.81 2.57
CA ASN A 2 28.23 -1.31 1.40
C ASN A 2 28.08 -2.82 1.54
N THR A 3 26.84 -3.31 1.65
CA THR A 3 26.54 -4.75 1.87
C THR A 3 26.78 -5.62 0.62
N GLY A 4 27.15 -5.03 -0.51
CA GLY A 4 27.18 -5.70 -1.82
C GLY A 4 25.78 -6.02 -2.38
N ARG A 5 24.70 -5.65 -1.66
CA ARG A 5 23.32 -5.87 -2.08
C ARG A 5 22.83 -4.69 -2.93
N VAL A 6 22.29 -5.00 -4.10
CA VAL A 6 21.78 -4.02 -5.05
C VAL A 6 20.28 -4.26 -5.23
N ALA A 7 19.47 -3.32 -4.77
CA ALA A 7 18.02 -3.36 -4.87
C ALA A 7 17.52 -2.55 -6.07
N LEU A 8 16.60 -3.12 -6.83
CA LEU A 8 15.75 -2.42 -7.78
C LEU A 8 14.33 -2.41 -7.25
N ILE A 9 13.77 -1.23 -7.03
CA ILE A 9 12.40 -1.05 -6.54
C ILE A 9 11.54 -0.50 -7.68
N ALA A 10 10.68 -1.33 -8.25
CA ALA A 10 9.68 -0.91 -9.22
C ALA A 10 8.47 -0.29 -8.47
N GLY A 11 8.17 0.98 -8.75
CA GLY A 11 7.19 1.76 -8.00
C GLY A 11 7.77 2.48 -6.78
N SER A 12 9.01 2.93 -6.86
CA SER A 12 9.78 3.56 -5.77
C SER A 12 9.17 4.86 -5.21
N THR A 13 8.26 5.50 -5.93
CA THR A 13 7.55 6.72 -5.47
C THR A 13 6.21 6.44 -4.80
N GLY A 14 5.77 5.17 -4.81
CA GLY A 14 4.53 4.76 -4.15
C GLY A 14 4.69 4.53 -2.64
N ILE A 15 3.56 4.28 -1.96
CA ILE A 15 3.53 4.10 -0.49
C ILE A 15 4.42 2.94 -0.01
N VAL A 16 4.48 1.86 -0.74
CA VAL A 16 5.34 0.70 -0.41
C VAL A 16 6.78 0.98 -0.80
N GLY A 17 7.01 1.32 -2.08
CA GLY A 17 8.37 1.45 -2.60
C GLY A 17 9.16 2.57 -1.98
N GLY A 18 8.53 3.72 -1.64
CA GLY A 18 9.19 4.85 -0.99
C GLY A 18 9.65 4.52 0.44
N ASN A 19 8.79 3.87 1.24
CA ASN A 19 9.14 3.46 2.60
C ASN A 19 10.20 2.34 2.59
N LEU A 20 10.12 1.41 1.64
CA LEU A 20 11.14 0.38 1.47
C LEU A 20 12.49 0.98 1.04
N ALA A 21 12.49 1.92 0.10
CA ALA A 21 13.71 2.57 -0.36
C ALA A 21 14.46 3.25 0.78
N ALA A 22 13.73 3.99 1.64
CA ALA A 22 14.32 4.62 2.82
C ALA A 22 14.96 3.59 3.75
N LEU A 23 14.25 2.51 4.08
CA LEU A 23 14.76 1.44 4.95
C LEU A 23 16.02 0.76 4.37
N LEU A 24 16.00 0.42 3.08
CA LEU A 24 17.14 -0.27 2.47
C LEU A 24 18.38 0.63 2.38
N VAL A 25 18.20 1.94 2.14
CA VAL A 25 19.29 2.93 2.21
C VAL A 25 19.89 2.98 3.61
N GLU A 26 19.06 3.04 4.66
CA GLU A 26 19.52 3.00 6.06
C GLU A 26 20.28 1.71 6.38
N GLN A 27 19.89 0.59 5.78
CA GLN A 27 20.57 -0.70 5.91
C GLN A 27 21.84 -0.84 5.06
N GLY A 28 22.24 0.21 4.31
CA GLY A 28 23.46 0.25 3.51
C GLY A 28 23.38 -0.51 2.18
N TRP A 29 22.18 -0.70 1.62
CA TRP A 29 22.00 -1.23 0.28
C TRP A 29 22.27 -0.15 -0.78
N THR A 30 22.71 -0.57 -1.96
CA THR A 30 22.62 0.28 -3.15
C THR A 30 21.19 0.17 -3.69
N VAL A 31 20.44 1.29 -3.72
CA VAL A 31 19.02 1.30 -4.05
C VAL A 31 18.78 2.07 -5.34
N TYR A 32 18.27 1.38 -6.35
CA TYR A 32 17.75 1.96 -7.59
C TYR A 32 16.23 2.07 -7.51
N GLY A 33 15.71 3.28 -7.68
CA GLY A 33 14.28 3.56 -7.62
C GLY A 33 13.68 3.76 -9.01
N LEU A 34 12.99 2.74 -9.55
CA LEU A 34 12.32 2.80 -10.85
C LEU A 34 10.92 3.39 -10.71
N ALA A 35 10.66 4.46 -11.45
CA ALA A 35 9.34 5.08 -11.57
C ALA A 35 9.25 5.89 -12.87
N ARG A 36 8.03 6.20 -13.33
CA ARG A 36 7.82 7.10 -14.48
C ARG A 36 8.37 8.51 -14.22
N ARG A 37 8.23 8.97 -12.98
CA ARG A 37 8.78 10.25 -12.49
C ARG A 37 9.52 9.95 -11.18
N PRO A 38 10.77 9.50 -11.27
CA PRO A 38 11.52 9.13 -10.07
C PRO A 38 11.80 10.37 -9.22
N SER A 39 11.74 10.21 -7.91
CA SER A 39 12.15 11.26 -6.96
C SER A 39 13.63 11.11 -6.60
N SER A 40 14.27 12.22 -6.29
CA SER A 40 15.65 12.26 -5.78
C SER A 40 15.68 12.10 -4.25
N ALA A 41 14.99 11.08 -3.72
CA ALA A 41 15.05 10.78 -2.29
C ALA A 41 16.51 10.47 -1.88
N ARG A 42 16.90 10.94 -0.69
CA ARG A 42 18.29 10.80 -0.20
C ARG A 42 18.77 9.35 -0.25
N GLY A 43 19.86 9.10 -0.95
CA GLY A 43 20.49 7.78 -1.05
C GLY A 43 19.84 6.83 -2.06
N VAL A 44 18.77 7.23 -2.75
CA VAL A 44 18.12 6.47 -3.82
C VAL A 44 18.63 6.95 -5.17
N ILE A 45 19.09 6.04 -6.00
CA ILE A 45 19.52 6.33 -7.38
C ILE A 45 18.28 6.29 -8.27
N PRO A 46 17.83 7.44 -8.82
CA PRO A 46 16.59 7.50 -9.59
C PRO A 46 16.77 6.84 -10.96
N LEU A 47 15.79 6.02 -11.36
CA LEU A 47 15.68 5.45 -12.70
C LEU A 47 14.32 5.83 -13.29
N ALA A 48 14.35 6.55 -14.42
CA ALA A 48 13.14 6.84 -15.17
C ALA A 48 12.81 5.66 -16.10
N GLY A 49 11.57 5.15 -16.00
CA GLY A 49 11.09 4.09 -16.87
C GLY A 49 9.62 3.80 -16.65
N ASP A 50 8.94 3.39 -17.71
CA ASP A 50 7.54 2.95 -17.66
C ASP A 50 7.49 1.42 -17.79
N LEU A 51 6.83 0.76 -16.85
CA LEU A 51 6.65 -0.69 -16.86
C LEU A 51 5.82 -1.17 -18.07
N CYS A 52 5.04 -0.29 -18.68
CA CYS A 52 4.31 -0.58 -19.93
C CYS A 52 5.19 -0.44 -21.19
N ASP A 53 6.40 0.12 -21.07
CA ASP A 53 7.33 0.28 -22.20
C ASP A 53 8.57 -0.61 -22.02
N ARG A 54 8.53 -1.78 -22.62
CA ARG A 54 9.63 -2.76 -22.55
C ARG A 54 10.95 -2.20 -23.09
N GLY A 55 10.92 -1.40 -24.13
CA GLY A 55 12.11 -0.81 -24.73
C GLY A 55 12.78 0.19 -23.79
N ALA A 56 11.98 1.08 -23.21
CA ALA A 56 12.44 2.03 -22.21
C ALA A 56 13.01 1.33 -20.97
N LEU A 57 12.38 0.24 -20.51
CA LEU A 57 12.89 -0.55 -19.36
C LEU A 57 14.25 -1.19 -19.67
N VAL A 58 14.40 -1.83 -20.83
CA VAL A 58 15.69 -2.45 -21.22
C VAL A 58 16.79 -1.39 -21.24
N ALA A 59 16.52 -0.22 -21.81
CA ALA A 59 17.48 0.89 -21.84
C ALA A 59 17.81 1.41 -20.42
N ALA A 60 16.80 1.64 -19.59
CA ALA A 60 16.98 2.12 -18.22
C ALA A 60 17.77 1.16 -17.34
N LEU A 61 17.62 -0.16 -17.55
CA LEU A 61 18.25 -1.20 -16.76
C LEU A 61 19.59 -1.71 -17.35
N ALA A 62 20.01 -1.24 -18.53
CA ALA A 62 21.19 -1.75 -19.21
C ALA A 62 22.47 -1.66 -18.36
N GLY A 63 22.66 -0.53 -17.64
CA GLY A 63 23.88 -0.24 -16.87
C GLY A 63 23.86 -0.75 -15.43
N ILE A 64 22.83 -1.47 -14.99
CA ILE A 64 22.72 -1.92 -13.59
C ILE A 64 22.62 -3.45 -13.50
N ALA A 65 23.10 -3.98 -12.37
CA ALA A 65 23.09 -5.41 -12.06
C ALA A 65 22.41 -5.64 -10.70
N PRO A 66 21.06 -5.53 -10.61
CA PRO A 66 20.37 -5.74 -9.36
C PRO A 66 20.47 -7.19 -8.92
N THR A 67 20.72 -7.40 -7.62
CA THR A 67 20.69 -8.70 -6.98
C THR A 67 19.32 -9.01 -6.39
N HIS A 68 18.55 -7.96 -6.05
CA HIS A 68 17.22 -8.07 -5.46
C HIS A 68 16.26 -7.12 -6.16
N VAL A 69 15.06 -7.59 -6.43
CA VAL A 69 13.99 -6.81 -7.05
C VAL A 69 12.78 -6.80 -6.15
N PHE A 70 12.19 -5.61 -5.97
CA PHE A 70 10.96 -5.41 -5.24
C PHE A 70 9.91 -4.82 -6.18
N PHE A 71 8.91 -5.61 -6.52
CA PHE A 71 7.82 -5.18 -7.39
C PHE A 71 6.69 -4.62 -6.54
N CYS A 72 6.62 -3.28 -6.43
CA CYS A 72 5.70 -2.52 -5.58
C CYS A 72 4.75 -1.63 -6.41
N SER A 73 4.48 -2.01 -7.66
CA SER A 73 3.72 -1.18 -8.59
C SER A 73 2.52 -1.92 -9.15
N TRP A 74 1.44 -1.20 -9.36
CA TRP A 74 0.29 -1.64 -10.14
C TRP A 74 -0.39 -0.43 -10.79
N LEU A 75 -1.14 -0.68 -11.84
CA LEU A 75 -1.89 0.35 -12.56
C LEU A 75 -3.35 -0.05 -12.61
N ARG A 76 -4.21 0.78 -12.00
CA ARG A 76 -5.65 0.56 -12.01
C ARG A 76 -6.25 0.82 -13.40
N GLN A 77 -7.13 -0.09 -13.81
CA GLN A 77 -7.96 0.03 -14.99
C GLN A 77 -9.45 0.00 -14.60
N SER A 78 -10.33 0.18 -15.58
CA SER A 78 -11.78 0.25 -15.36
C SER A 78 -12.39 -1.11 -15.05
N THR A 79 -11.82 -2.20 -15.57
CA THR A 79 -12.29 -3.56 -15.38
C THR A 79 -11.18 -4.49 -14.91
N GLU A 80 -11.55 -5.63 -14.28
CA GLU A 80 -10.54 -6.60 -13.84
C GLU A 80 -9.84 -7.27 -15.03
N ALA A 81 -10.50 -7.45 -16.16
CA ALA A 81 -9.86 -7.95 -17.37
C ALA A 81 -8.75 -7.02 -17.88
N GLU A 82 -8.99 -5.72 -17.87
CA GLU A 82 -7.98 -4.71 -18.21
C GLU A 82 -6.87 -4.65 -17.15
N ASN A 83 -7.20 -4.78 -15.87
CA ASN A 83 -6.21 -4.89 -14.79
C ASN A 83 -5.28 -6.09 -15.02
N VAL A 84 -5.84 -7.24 -15.38
CA VAL A 84 -5.07 -8.47 -15.68
C VAL A 84 -4.14 -8.24 -16.86
N ALA A 85 -4.63 -7.65 -17.96
CA ALA A 85 -3.83 -7.41 -19.14
C ALA A 85 -2.66 -6.45 -18.85
N VAL A 86 -2.95 -5.27 -18.29
CA VAL A 86 -1.93 -4.22 -18.07
C VAL A 86 -0.92 -4.63 -17.00
N ASN A 87 -1.38 -5.12 -15.84
CA ASN A 87 -0.46 -5.48 -14.76
C ASN A 87 0.33 -6.77 -15.05
N GLY A 88 -0.25 -7.68 -15.83
CA GLY A 88 0.47 -8.83 -16.37
C GLY A 88 1.61 -8.39 -17.29
N GLU A 89 1.31 -7.53 -18.29
CA GLU A 89 2.30 -6.97 -19.22
C GLU A 89 3.42 -6.21 -18.48
N MET A 90 3.08 -5.36 -17.51
CA MET A 90 4.06 -4.63 -16.70
C MET A 90 5.05 -5.59 -16.01
N THR A 91 4.55 -6.70 -15.51
CA THR A 91 5.37 -7.71 -14.81
C THR A 91 6.24 -8.48 -15.80
N GLU A 92 5.69 -8.88 -16.94
CA GLU A 92 6.44 -9.55 -18.03
C GLU A 92 7.54 -8.66 -18.61
N ASN A 93 7.26 -7.37 -18.84
CA ASN A 93 8.23 -6.41 -19.36
C ASN A 93 9.41 -6.23 -18.40
N LEU A 94 9.15 -6.14 -17.06
CA LEU A 94 10.22 -6.02 -16.09
C LEU A 94 11.11 -7.26 -16.11
N PHE A 95 10.55 -8.47 -16.03
CA PHE A 95 11.36 -9.70 -16.04
C PHE A 95 12.11 -9.91 -17.37
N ALA A 96 11.51 -9.52 -18.49
CA ALA A 96 12.19 -9.54 -19.79
C ALA A 96 13.43 -8.61 -19.81
N ALA A 97 13.32 -7.41 -19.21
CA ALA A 97 14.43 -6.46 -19.11
C ALA A 97 15.49 -6.88 -18.07
N LEU A 98 15.13 -7.76 -17.13
CA LEU A 98 16.03 -8.30 -16.11
C LEU A 98 16.71 -9.62 -16.50
N ARG A 99 16.34 -10.22 -17.64
CA ARG A 99 16.90 -11.50 -18.08
C ARG A 99 18.44 -11.45 -18.16
N GLY A 100 19.10 -12.46 -17.56
CA GLY A 100 20.56 -12.55 -17.50
C GLY A 100 21.21 -11.64 -16.46
N LYS A 101 20.45 -10.91 -15.65
CA LYS A 101 20.99 -10.18 -14.50
C LYS A 101 21.23 -11.15 -13.32
N PRO A 102 22.14 -10.82 -12.39
CA PRO A 102 22.52 -11.71 -11.27
C PRO A 102 21.47 -11.69 -10.14
N LEU A 103 20.20 -11.96 -10.48
CA LEU A 103 19.12 -11.94 -9.51
C LEU A 103 19.27 -13.07 -8.50
N GLN A 104 19.14 -12.73 -7.22
CA GLN A 104 19.13 -13.67 -6.10
C GLN A 104 17.70 -13.83 -5.55
N HIS A 105 16.95 -12.73 -5.47
CA HIS A 105 15.61 -12.74 -4.90
C HIS A 105 14.70 -11.67 -5.54
N VAL A 106 13.42 -12.01 -5.70
CA VAL A 106 12.37 -11.09 -6.13
C VAL A 106 11.20 -11.13 -5.13
N ALA A 107 10.83 -9.98 -4.59
CA ALA A 107 9.64 -9.81 -3.77
C ALA A 107 8.54 -9.13 -4.59
N LEU A 108 7.36 -9.74 -4.65
CA LEU A 108 6.16 -9.20 -5.27
C LEU A 108 5.18 -8.75 -4.19
N VAL A 109 4.72 -7.51 -4.25
CA VAL A 109 3.64 -7.01 -3.39
C VAL A 109 2.31 -7.13 -4.11
N THR A 110 1.39 -7.88 -3.52
CA THR A 110 0.00 -8.03 -3.95
C THR A 110 -0.95 -7.49 -2.87
N GLY A 111 -1.83 -8.29 -2.30
CA GLY A 111 -2.71 -7.86 -1.20
C GLY A 111 -3.90 -8.79 -0.98
N THR A 112 -4.83 -8.35 -0.13
CA THR A 112 -6.02 -9.11 0.30
C THR A 112 -7.03 -9.39 -0.82
N LYS A 113 -6.91 -8.79 -2.01
CA LYS A 113 -7.66 -9.24 -3.21
C LYS A 113 -7.47 -10.73 -3.51
N HIS A 114 -6.37 -11.32 -3.04
CA HIS A 114 -6.18 -12.77 -3.12
C HIS A 114 -7.35 -13.54 -2.50
N TYR A 115 -7.91 -13.03 -1.41
CA TYR A 115 -8.97 -13.66 -0.61
C TYR A 115 -10.36 -13.09 -0.92
N LEU A 116 -10.44 -11.84 -1.38
CA LEU A 116 -11.68 -11.09 -1.56
C LEU A 116 -12.15 -11.02 -3.01
N GLY A 117 -11.29 -11.39 -3.96
CA GLY A 117 -11.55 -11.20 -5.38
C GLY A 117 -11.34 -9.76 -5.86
N PRO A 118 -11.76 -9.43 -7.08
CA PRO A 118 -11.72 -8.08 -7.62
C PRO A 118 -12.61 -7.11 -6.84
N PHE A 119 -12.40 -5.81 -7.02
CA PHE A 119 -13.16 -4.79 -6.28
C PHE A 119 -14.68 -4.92 -6.46
N GLU A 120 -15.11 -5.35 -7.63
CA GLU A 120 -16.52 -5.59 -7.98
C GLU A 120 -17.14 -6.76 -7.22
N ALA A 121 -16.32 -7.67 -6.70
CA ALA A 121 -16.75 -8.84 -5.94
C ALA A 121 -16.73 -8.62 -4.42
N TYR A 122 -16.25 -7.46 -3.95
CA TYR A 122 -16.20 -7.16 -2.51
C TYR A 122 -17.58 -7.21 -1.88
N GLY A 123 -17.71 -8.02 -0.81
CA GLY A 123 -18.99 -8.26 -0.13
C GLY A 123 -19.89 -9.30 -0.79
N GLN A 124 -19.52 -9.85 -1.95
CA GLN A 124 -20.26 -10.96 -2.60
C GLN A 124 -19.66 -12.32 -2.29
N THR A 125 -18.41 -12.38 -1.87
CA THR A 125 -17.70 -13.61 -1.52
C THR A 125 -17.71 -13.77 -0.01
N ALA A 126 -18.20 -14.91 0.48
CA ALA A 126 -18.04 -15.30 1.88
C ALA A 126 -16.58 -15.73 2.08
N ALA A 127 -15.74 -14.81 2.53
CA ALA A 127 -14.36 -15.11 2.86
C ALA A 127 -14.28 -15.49 4.34
N GLU A 128 -13.66 -16.63 4.63
CA GLU A 128 -13.39 -17.04 6.01
C GLU A 128 -12.19 -16.25 6.56
N THR A 129 -12.36 -15.65 7.72
CA THR A 129 -11.28 -14.97 8.47
C THR A 129 -10.86 -15.78 9.70
N PRO A 130 -9.58 -15.64 10.13
CA PRO A 130 -8.54 -14.84 9.52
C PRO A 130 -8.05 -15.39 8.18
N PHE A 131 -7.67 -14.51 7.26
CA PHE A 131 -7.11 -14.92 5.96
C PHE A 131 -5.79 -15.66 6.16
N ARG A 132 -5.64 -16.82 5.49
CA ARG A 132 -4.44 -17.66 5.57
C ARG A 132 -3.78 -17.80 4.21
N GLU A 133 -2.46 -17.82 4.19
CA GLU A 133 -1.69 -17.85 2.94
C GLU A 133 -1.93 -19.11 2.10
N ASN A 134 -2.32 -20.22 2.73
CA ASN A 134 -2.65 -21.49 2.08
C ASN A 134 -4.09 -21.54 1.53
N THR A 135 -4.89 -20.48 1.70
CA THR A 135 -6.22 -20.40 1.09
C THR A 135 -6.08 -20.45 -0.43
N PRO A 136 -6.80 -21.37 -1.12
CA PRO A 136 -6.76 -21.46 -2.57
C PRO A 136 -7.17 -20.15 -3.26
N ARG A 137 -6.66 -19.94 -4.47
CA ARG A 137 -7.12 -18.86 -5.34
C ARG A 137 -8.61 -18.96 -5.62
N LEU A 138 -9.29 -17.84 -5.60
CA LEU A 138 -10.69 -17.77 -6.00
C LEU A 138 -10.84 -18.00 -7.51
N PRO A 139 -11.99 -18.55 -7.97
CA PRO A 139 -12.26 -18.65 -9.40
C PRO A 139 -12.41 -17.25 -10.03
N GLY A 140 -12.05 -17.14 -11.30
CA GLY A 140 -12.19 -15.92 -12.08
C GLY A 140 -10.89 -15.10 -12.23
N LEU A 141 -11.04 -13.92 -12.83
CA LEU A 141 -9.93 -13.02 -13.11
C LEU A 141 -9.46 -12.33 -11.84
N ASN A 142 -8.15 -12.27 -11.66
CA ASN A 142 -7.50 -11.50 -10.62
C ASN A 142 -6.07 -11.15 -11.06
N PHE A 143 -5.77 -9.87 -11.21
CA PHE A 143 -4.47 -9.44 -11.71
C PHE A 143 -3.31 -9.83 -10.77
N TYR A 144 -3.54 -10.01 -9.48
CA TYR A 144 -2.52 -10.53 -8.56
C TYR A 144 -2.10 -11.94 -8.94
N TYR A 145 -3.06 -12.80 -9.33
CA TYR A 145 -2.75 -14.16 -9.77
C TYR A 145 -1.91 -14.16 -11.04
N THR A 146 -2.22 -13.25 -11.98
CA THR A 146 -1.43 -13.09 -13.21
C THR A 146 0.00 -12.64 -12.90
N GLN A 147 0.19 -11.68 -12.00
CA GLN A 147 1.52 -11.24 -11.58
C GLN A 147 2.30 -12.36 -10.87
N GLU A 148 1.65 -13.11 -9.97
CA GLU A 148 2.24 -14.29 -9.31
C GLU A 148 2.67 -15.34 -10.35
N ASP A 149 1.83 -15.65 -11.36
CA ASP A 149 2.14 -16.64 -12.39
C ASP A 149 3.33 -16.21 -13.26
N VAL A 150 3.44 -14.92 -13.58
CA VAL A 150 4.60 -14.37 -14.29
C VAL A 150 5.85 -14.49 -13.43
N LEU A 151 5.79 -14.13 -12.15
CA LEU A 151 6.89 -14.27 -11.19
C LEU A 151 7.37 -15.72 -11.10
N PHE A 152 6.45 -16.68 -10.92
CA PHE A 152 6.79 -18.09 -10.74
C PHE A 152 7.44 -18.68 -11.99
N ARG A 153 6.93 -18.33 -13.19
CA ARG A 153 7.54 -18.75 -14.47
C ARG A 153 8.95 -18.17 -14.61
N ALA A 154 9.15 -16.89 -14.30
CA ALA A 154 10.45 -16.24 -14.38
C ALA A 154 11.45 -16.85 -13.39
N ALA A 155 11.03 -17.07 -12.15
CA ALA A 155 11.86 -17.69 -11.12
C ALA A 155 12.30 -19.13 -11.50
N ALA A 156 11.39 -19.92 -12.07
CA ALA A 156 11.71 -21.26 -12.55
C ALA A 156 12.68 -21.26 -13.74
N ALA A 157 12.59 -20.25 -14.62
CA ALA A 157 13.46 -20.13 -15.79
C ALA A 157 14.85 -19.58 -15.47
N ASP A 158 14.94 -18.59 -14.58
CA ASP A 158 16.18 -17.84 -14.33
C ASP A 158 16.83 -18.21 -12.98
N GLY A 159 16.20 -19.05 -12.14
CA GLY A 159 16.80 -19.66 -10.94
C GLY A 159 16.92 -18.76 -9.71
N PHE A 160 16.20 -17.63 -9.66
CA PHE A 160 16.17 -16.76 -8.48
C PHE A 160 15.10 -17.20 -7.46
N ALA A 161 15.31 -16.87 -6.19
CA ALA A 161 14.31 -17.06 -5.14
C ALA A 161 13.21 -15.99 -5.21
N TRP A 162 12.03 -16.30 -4.68
CA TRP A 162 10.91 -15.35 -4.68
C TRP A 162 10.14 -15.35 -3.37
N THR A 163 9.43 -14.24 -3.10
CA THR A 163 8.38 -14.14 -2.09
C THR A 163 7.21 -13.28 -2.60
N VAL A 164 6.01 -13.55 -2.09
CA VAL A 164 4.81 -12.75 -2.34
C VAL A 164 4.34 -12.16 -1.02
N HIS A 165 4.02 -10.87 -0.99
CA HIS A 165 3.57 -10.17 0.21
C HIS A 165 2.15 -9.66 0.01
N ARG A 166 1.25 -10.00 0.95
CA ARG A 166 -0.19 -9.73 0.88
C ARG A 166 -0.61 -8.78 2.00
N PRO A 167 -0.32 -7.48 1.90
CA PRO A 167 -0.80 -6.51 2.88
C PRO A 167 -2.32 -6.36 2.83
N HIS A 168 -2.90 -6.10 4.00
CA HIS A 168 -4.20 -5.46 4.11
C HIS A 168 -4.02 -3.94 3.94
N THR A 169 -5.10 -3.16 3.92
CA THR A 169 -5.10 -1.71 3.71
C THR A 169 -3.83 -1.03 4.22
N ILE A 170 -3.04 -0.47 3.29
CA ILE A 170 -1.75 0.11 3.61
C ILE A 170 -1.93 1.58 3.99
N ILE A 171 -1.38 1.97 5.14
CA ILE A 171 -1.27 3.35 5.58
C ILE A 171 0.21 3.73 5.71
N GLY A 172 0.54 5.00 5.51
CA GLY A 172 1.91 5.48 5.66
C GLY A 172 2.14 6.79 4.90
N TYR A 173 3.31 7.36 5.09
CA TYR A 173 3.68 8.58 4.40
C TYR A 173 4.07 8.29 2.94
N ALA A 174 3.35 8.91 2.00
CA ALA A 174 3.61 8.78 0.57
C ALA A 174 3.07 10.00 -0.19
N PRO A 175 3.82 11.09 -0.27
CA PRO A 175 3.37 12.28 -0.98
C PRO A 175 3.11 11.97 -2.47
N GLY A 176 1.99 12.46 -2.99
CA GLY A 176 1.55 12.18 -4.37
C GLY A 176 0.89 10.82 -4.57
N ASN A 177 0.70 10.01 -3.51
CA ASN A 177 -0.10 8.79 -3.56
C ASN A 177 -1.45 9.02 -2.86
N ALA A 178 -2.47 9.37 -3.64
CA ALA A 178 -3.80 9.67 -3.12
C ALA A 178 -4.56 8.42 -2.59
N MET A 179 -4.22 7.21 -3.05
CA MET A 179 -4.79 5.96 -2.53
C MET A 179 -4.15 5.58 -1.19
N ASN A 180 -4.44 6.38 -0.17
CA ASN A 180 -3.89 6.27 1.18
C ASN A 180 -4.99 6.64 2.19
N MET A 181 -5.59 5.63 2.81
CA MET A 181 -6.68 5.84 3.77
C MET A 181 -6.25 6.76 4.92
N GLY A 182 -5.07 6.57 5.48
CA GLY A 182 -4.59 7.39 6.60
C GLY A 182 -4.54 8.89 6.23
N GLN A 183 -4.00 9.21 5.06
CA GLN A 183 -3.96 10.58 4.56
C GLN A 183 -5.36 11.12 4.23
N THR A 184 -6.23 10.29 3.63
CA THR A 184 -7.63 10.66 3.34
C THR A 184 -8.38 11.01 4.62
N LEU A 185 -8.23 10.21 5.69
CA LEU A 185 -8.85 10.47 6.98
C LEU A 185 -8.31 11.75 7.65
N ALA A 186 -7.01 12.04 7.51
CA ALA A 186 -6.42 13.27 8.01
C ALA A 186 -6.99 14.53 7.34
N VAL A 187 -7.16 14.48 6.01
CA VAL A 187 -7.78 15.58 5.25
C VAL A 187 -9.26 15.73 5.61
N TYR A 188 -10.01 14.62 5.73
CA TYR A 188 -11.40 14.62 6.12
C TYR A 188 -11.60 15.24 7.51
N ALA A 189 -10.81 14.81 8.50
CA ALA A 189 -10.84 15.37 9.85
C ALA A 189 -10.48 16.86 9.87
N SER A 190 -9.48 17.28 9.09
CA SER A 190 -9.07 18.70 8.98
C SER A 190 -10.17 19.59 8.40
N LEU A 191 -10.87 19.12 7.36
CA LEU A 191 -11.98 19.84 6.76
C LEU A 191 -13.17 19.96 7.71
N ASN A 192 -13.47 18.90 8.46
CA ASN A 192 -14.57 18.94 9.42
C ASN A 192 -14.25 19.80 10.64
N ARG A 193 -13.02 19.78 11.16
CA ARG A 193 -12.56 20.69 12.21
C ARG A 193 -12.74 22.15 11.78
N GLU A 194 -12.34 22.49 10.55
CA GLU A 194 -12.46 23.87 10.03
C GLU A 194 -13.88 24.36 9.92
N SER A 195 -14.83 23.48 9.54
CA SER A 195 -16.26 23.84 9.39
C SER A 195 -17.10 23.63 10.65
N GLY A 196 -16.52 23.08 11.74
CA GLY A 196 -17.28 22.70 12.93
C GLY A 196 -18.22 21.51 12.73
N GLU A 197 -18.03 20.74 11.67
CA GLU A 197 -18.82 19.55 11.39
C GLU A 197 -18.28 18.33 12.13
N PRO A 198 -19.12 17.37 12.55
CA PRO A 198 -18.65 16.16 13.22
C PRO A 198 -17.90 15.24 12.24
N PHE A 199 -16.87 14.56 12.77
CA PHE A 199 -16.12 13.51 12.08
C PHE A 199 -16.92 12.21 12.15
N ILE A 200 -17.81 12.00 11.15
CA ILE A 200 -18.73 10.86 11.11
C ILE A 200 -18.01 9.69 10.44
N PHE A 201 -18.09 8.49 11.04
CA PHE A 201 -17.57 7.28 10.39
C PHE A 201 -18.33 7.00 9.09
N PRO A 202 -17.64 6.96 7.93
CA PRO A 202 -18.34 6.91 6.64
C PRO A 202 -18.70 5.49 6.21
N GLY A 203 -18.15 4.49 6.86
CA GLY A 203 -18.21 3.08 6.47
C GLY A 203 -19.46 2.34 6.95
N SER A 204 -19.43 1.03 6.78
CA SER A 204 -20.51 0.12 7.15
C SER A 204 -20.58 -0.10 8.67
N HIS A 205 -21.75 -0.56 9.15
CA HIS A 205 -21.92 -1.02 10.53
C HIS A 205 -21.07 -2.26 10.82
N GLU A 206 -20.85 -3.10 9.82
CA GLU A 206 -19.98 -4.27 9.91
C GLU A 206 -18.55 -3.84 10.16
N GLN A 207 -17.98 -2.95 9.36
CA GLN A 207 -16.61 -2.45 9.58
C GLN A 207 -16.47 -1.69 10.91
N TRP A 208 -17.49 -0.96 11.34
CA TRP A 208 -17.49 -0.30 12.63
C TRP A 208 -17.34 -1.27 13.79
N ASN A 209 -17.98 -2.44 13.71
CA ASN A 209 -18.11 -3.41 14.80
C ASN A 209 -17.21 -4.63 14.67
N ALA A 210 -16.81 -5.04 13.45
CA ALA A 210 -15.96 -6.19 13.22
C ALA A 210 -14.52 -5.94 13.67
N LEU A 211 -13.76 -7.02 13.87
CA LEU A 211 -12.31 -6.95 13.99
C LEU A 211 -11.71 -6.63 12.62
N THR A 212 -10.64 -5.87 12.62
CA THR A 212 -9.85 -5.57 11.43
C THR A 212 -8.40 -5.33 11.81
N ASP A 213 -7.54 -5.31 10.81
CA ASP A 213 -6.15 -4.88 10.89
C ASP A 213 -5.83 -3.90 9.76
N VAL A 214 -4.67 -3.27 9.82
CA VAL A 214 -4.08 -2.46 8.75
C VAL A 214 -2.59 -2.72 8.68
N THR A 215 -1.97 -2.30 7.60
CA THR A 215 -0.52 -2.42 7.38
C THR A 215 0.13 -1.04 7.36
N ASP A 216 1.01 -0.75 8.31
CA ASP A 216 1.94 0.38 8.17
C ASP A 216 2.94 0.06 7.05
N ALA A 217 3.13 0.99 6.13
CA ALA A 217 4.07 0.81 5.01
C ALA A 217 5.51 0.52 5.49
N ARG A 218 5.89 0.98 6.69
CA ARG A 218 7.17 0.68 7.34
C ARG A 218 7.24 -0.79 7.79
N MET A 219 6.13 -1.37 8.28
CA MET A 219 6.04 -2.80 8.61
C MET A 219 6.18 -3.67 7.38
N LEU A 220 5.49 -3.30 6.29
CA LEU A 220 5.65 -4.01 5.01
C LEU A 220 7.09 -3.90 4.49
N ALA A 221 7.71 -2.72 4.59
CA ALA A 221 9.12 -2.54 4.22
C ALA A 221 10.06 -3.46 5.02
N GLN A 222 9.84 -3.60 6.33
CA GLN A 222 10.60 -4.51 7.17
C GLN A 222 10.41 -5.98 6.76
N GLN A 223 9.17 -6.40 6.45
CA GLN A 223 8.92 -7.78 6.01
C GLN A 223 9.56 -8.06 4.64
N LEU A 224 9.52 -7.11 3.71
CA LEU A 224 10.17 -7.21 2.40
C LEU A 224 11.70 -7.35 2.55
N ALA A 225 12.33 -6.52 3.39
CA ALA A 225 13.77 -6.57 3.65
C ALA A 225 14.18 -7.86 4.39
N TRP A 226 13.36 -8.30 5.35
CA TRP A 226 13.55 -9.58 6.06
C TRP A 226 13.49 -10.76 5.08
N ALA A 227 12.45 -10.84 4.27
CA ALA A 227 12.26 -11.95 3.33
C ALA A 227 13.39 -12.02 2.29
N ALA A 228 13.82 -10.86 1.77
CA ALA A 228 14.93 -10.78 0.83
C ALA A 228 16.28 -11.24 1.41
N SER A 229 16.42 -11.22 2.74
CA SER A 229 17.67 -11.54 3.45
C SER A 229 17.63 -12.88 4.17
N THR A 230 16.49 -13.59 4.15
CA THR A 230 16.27 -14.80 4.94
C THR A 230 15.95 -15.99 4.02
N PRO A 231 16.90 -16.89 3.73
CA PRO A 231 16.64 -18.03 2.82
C PRO A 231 15.44 -18.90 3.25
N ALA A 232 15.18 -19.04 4.55
CA ALA A 232 14.03 -19.79 5.07
C ALA A 232 12.67 -19.14 4.72
N ALA A 233 12.65 -17.89 4.28
CA ALA A 233 11.47 -17.19 3.83
C ALA A 233 11.14 -17.42 2.34
N HIS A 234 12.08 -17.94 1.57
CA HIS A 234 11.97 -18.04 0.12
C HIS A 234 10.92 -19.08 -0.33
N GLY A 235 10.31 -18.85 -1.50
CA GLY A 235 9.33 -19.73 -2.10
C GLY A 235 7.95 -19.70 -1.41
N GLN A 236 7.63 -18.60 -0.70
CA GLN A 236 6.42 -18.48 0.12
C GLN A 236 5.65 -17.19 -0.16
N ALA A 237 4.35 -17.22 0.12
CA ALA A 237 3.52 -16.04 0.27
C ALA A 237 3.36 -15.70 1.76
N TYR A 238 3.26 -14.41 2.07
CA TYR A 238 3.10 -13.91 3.43
C TYR A 238 2.02 -12.85 3.52
N ASN A 239 1.09 -13.02 4.42
CA ASN A 239 0.26 -11.92 4.88
C ASN A 239 1.10 -10.92 5.68
N ILE A 240 0.68 -9.67 5.68
CA ILE A 240 1.28 -8.63 6.51
C ILE A 240 0.25 -7.63 7.01
N SER A 241 0.28 -7.37 8.30
CA SER A 241 -0.40 -6.29 8.99
C SER A 241 0.48 -5.79 10.14
N ASN A 242 0.01 -4.79 10.90
CA ASN A 242 0.75 -4.25 12.03
C ASN A 242 0.96 -5.27 13.17
N GLY A 243 0.13 -6.31 13.22
CA GLY A 243 0.20 -7.37 14.22
C GLY A 243 -0.75 -7.20 15.40
N ASP A 244 -1.41 -6.04 15.54
CA ASP A 244 -2.55 -5.82 16.43
C ASP A 244 -3.87 -5.92 15.67
N LEU A 245 -4.96 -6.08 16.42
CA LEU A 245 -6.33 -6.10 15.93
C LEU A 245 -7.13 -5.00 16.60
N PHE A 246 -7.99 -4.36 15.87
CA PHE A 246 -8.83 -3.30 16.41
C PHE A 246 -10.25 -3.33 15.83
N ARG A 247 -11.12 -2.49 16.39
CA ARG A 247 -12.43 -2.15 15.84
C ARG A 247 -12.45 -0.66 15.54
N TRP A 248 -13.02 -0.24 14.42
CA TRP A 248 -13.11 1.19 14.10
C TRP A 248 -13.80 2.00 15.19
N ARG A 249 -14.82 1.45 15.86
CA ARG A 249 -15.49 2.11 17.00
C ARG A 249 -14.55 2.42 18.19
N TRP A 250 -13.42 1.73 18.29
CA TRP A 250 -12.41 1.98 19.29
C TRP A 250 -11.32 2.96 18.80
N LEU A 251 -10.94 2.87 17.52
CA LEU A 251 -9.87 3.71 16.96
C LEU A 251 -10.40 5.09 16.55
N TRP A 252 -11.62 5.18 16.04
CA TRP A 252 -12.21 6.42 15.51
C TRP A 252 -12.20 7.58 16.50
N PRO A 253 -12.61 7.39 17.79
CA PRO A 253 -12.52 8.44 18.80
C PRO A 253 -11.08 8.94 19.04
N GLN A 254 -10.07 8.08 18.90
CA GLN A 254 -8.68 8.45 19.10
C GLN A 254 -8.18 9.34 17.94
N ILE A 255 -8.56 9.02 16.71
CA ILE A 255 -8.29 9.87 15.55
C ILE A 255 -8.98 11.23 15.72
N ALA A 256 -10.25 11.23 16.09
CA ALA A 256 -11.01 12.45 16.33
C ALA A 256 -10.37 13.34 17.42
N ALA A 257 -9.95 12.74 18.52
CA ALA A 257 -9.27 13.44 19.61
C ALA A 257 -7.95 14.08 19.15
N TYR A 258 -7.16 13.40 18.31
CA TYR A 258 -5.93 13.96 17.74
C TYR A 258 -6.18 15.24 16.95
N PHE A 259 -7.28 15.30 16.18
CA PHE A 259 -7.66 16.48 15.41
C PHE A 259 -8.49 17.50 16.21
N GLY A 260 -8.92 17.18 17.42
CA GLY A 260 -9.80 18.03 18.23
C GLY A 260 -11.16 18.25 17.56
N VAL A 261 -11.75 17.21 16.98
CA VAL A 261 -13.05 17.26 16.30
C VAL A 261 -14.05 16.32 16.99
N GLU A 262 -15.30 16.75 17.09
CA GLU A 262 -16.40 15.88 17.56
C GLU A 262 -16.60 14.71 16.59
N TRP A 263 -16.91 13.53 17.12
CA TRP A 263 -17.08 12.34 16.29
C TRP A 263 -18.45 11.68 16.43
N GLN A 264 -18.83 10.95 15.39
CA GLN A 264 -20.04 10.11 15.38
C GLN A 264 -19.71 8.76 14.71
N GLY A 265 -20.44 7.71 15.13
CA GLY A 265 -20.42 6.41 14.44
C GLY A 265 -21.14 6.45 13.09
N PRO A 266 -21.29 5.31 12.42
CA PRO A 266 -22.01 5.23 11.16
C PRO A 266 -23.47 5.63 11.34
N PRO A 267 -24.08 6.33 10.37
CA PRO A 267 -25.48 6.75 10.47
C PRO A 267 -26.42 5.54 10.43
N ALA A 268 -27.58 5.64 11.10
CA ALA A 268 -28.56 4.54 11.17
C ALA A 268 -29.03 4.03 9.79
N GLY A 269 -28.97 4.88 8.76
CA GLY A 269 -29.34 4.54 7.38
C GLY A 269 -28.28 3.79 6.57
N GLY A 270 -27.15 3.40 7.17
CA GLY A 270 -26.06 2.69 6.49
C GLY A 270 -24.81 3.53 6.28
N THR A 271 -24.09 3.32 5.19
CA THR A 271 -22.85 4.06 4.87
C THR A 271 -23.10 5.51 4.50
N LEU A 272 -22.11 6.36 4.76
CA LEU A 272 -22.07 7.76 4.34
C LEU A 272 -20.83 7.98 3.44
N PRO A 273 -20.86 7.57 2.16
CA PRO A 273 -19.70 7.61 1.31
C PRO A 273 -19.05 8.99 1.24
N LEU A 274 -17.76 9.05 1.48
CA LEU A 274 -16.96 10.27 1.43
C LEU A 274 -16.99 10.92 0.05
N GLU A 275 -17.00 10.11 -1.01
CA GLU A 275 -17.07 10.60 -2.39
C GLU A 275 -18.30 11.52 -2.61
N ARG A 276 -19.44 11.19 -1.99
CA ARG A 276 -20.66 12.03 -2.04
C ARG A 276 -20.61 13.18 -1.04
N ARG A 277 -20.17 12.89 0.19
CA ARG A 277 -20.13 13.89 1.27
C ARG A 277 -19.13 15.01 0.98
N MET A 278 -18.01 14.68 0.35
CA MET A 278 -16.89 15.59 0.12
C MET A 278 -16.86 16.16 -1.31
N ASN A 279 -18.03 16.27 -1.96
CA ASN A 279 -18.17 16.79 -3.33
C ASN A 279 -17.65 18.23 -3.50
N ASN A 280 -17.63 19.02 -2.42
CA ASN A 280 -17.10 20.40 -2.39
C ASN A 280 -15.70 20.49 -1.76
N ALA A 281 -15.05 19.36 -1.50
CA ALA A 281 -13.75 19.29 -0.82
C ALA A 281 -12.67 20.12 -1.53
N ALA A 282 -12.66 20.16 -2.87
CA ALA A 282 -11.65 20.90 -3.62
C ALA A 282 -11.67 22.40 -3.28
N GLN A 283 -12.85 23.02 -3.22
CA GLN A 283 -12.98 24.42 -2.86
C GLN A 283 -12.62 24.67 -1.39
N ARG A 284 -13.16 23.84 -0.47
CA ARG A 284 -12.90 23.93 0.98
C ARG A 284 -11.42 23.77 1.27
N TRP A 285 -10.78 22.76 0.66
CA TRP A 285 -9.35 22.50 0.85
C TRP A 285 -8.47 23.62 0.34
N LYS A 286 -8.77 24.17 -0.85
CA LYS A 286 -8.04 25.30 -1.40
C LYS A 286 -8.04 26.50 -0.46
N ALA A 287 -9.20 26.81 0.14
CA ALA A 287 -9.32 27.88 1.12
C ALA A 287 -8.53 27.57 2.40
N LEU A 288 -8.61 26.33 2.91
CA LEU A 288 -7.90 25.88 4.08
C LEU A 288 -6.38 25.90 3.86
N ALA A 289 -5.91 25.43 2.70
CA ALA A 289 -4.52 25.44 2.32
C ALA A 289 -3.95 26.87 2.26
N ALA A 290 -4.69 27.80 1.69
CA ALA A 290 -4.29 29.21 1.67
C ALA A 290 -4.23 29.81 3.08
N LYS A 291 -5.22 29.50 3.94
CA LYS A 291 -5.28 30.00 5.32
C LYS A 291 -4.12 29.52 6.17
N HIS A 292 -3.69 28.27 6.01
CA HIS A 292 -2.67 27.64 6.83
C HIS A 292 -1.28 27.52 6.13
N GLY A 293 -1.14 28.01 4.89
CA GLY A 293 0.11 27.94 4.14
C GLY A 293 0.56 26.50 3.84
N LEU A 294 -0.42 25.63 3.49
CA LEU A 294 -0.12 24.23 3.21
C LEU A 294 0.64 24.07 1.89
N ALA A 295 1.44 23.00 1.80
CA ALA A 295 2.30 22.74 0.67
C ALA A 295 1.52 22.24 -0.57
N GLU A 296 0.36 21.59 -0.38
CA GLU A 296 -0.46 21.06 -1.47
C GLU A 296 -1.89 21.65 -1.45
N PRO A 297 -2.19 22.56 -2.38
CA PRO A 297 -3.51 23.18 -2.47
C PRO A 297 -4.54 22.35 -3.25
N ASP A 298 -4.12 21.33 -4.00
CA ASP A 298 -5.03 20.43 -4.71
C ASP A 298 -5.32 19.17 -3.88
N VAL A 299 -6.52 19.09 -3.32
CA VAL A 299 -6.94 17.96 -2.50
C VAL A 299 -6.87 16.62 -3.23
N ASN A 300 -7.02 16.60 -4.57
CA ASN A 300 -6.99 15.37 -5.35
C ASN A 300 -5.60 14.73 -5.42
N GLN A 301 -4.54 15.48 -5.09
CA GLN A 301 -3.18 14.94 -4.92
C GLN A 301 -3.01 14.24 -3.56
N LEU A 302 -3.91 14.51 -2.62
CA LEU A 302 -3.83 14.01 -1.24
C LEU A 302 -4.79 12.86 -0.95
N VAL A 303 -5.96 12.83 -1.58
CA VAL A 303 -7.03 11.90 -1.20
C VAL A 303 -7.59 11.10 -2.37
N SER A 304 -8.08 9.91 -2.04
CA SER A 304 -8.94 9.10 -2.89
C SER A 304 -10.17 8.68 -2.07
N TRP A 305 -11.24 9.45 -2.19
CA TRP A 305 -12.47 9.22 -1.43
C TRP A 305 -13.03 7.83 -1.69
N TRP A 306 -13.19 7.44 -2.96
CA TRP A 306 -13.71 6.14 -3.38
C TRP A 306 -12.88 4.95 -2.83
N HIS A 307 -11.55 5.10 -2.73
CA HIS A 307 -10.68 4.04 -2.19
C HIS A 307 -10.94 3.82 -0.71
N THR A 308 -11.04 4.92 0.05
CA THR A 308 -11.38 4.88 1.48
C THR A 308 -12.80 4.36 1.71
N ASP A 309 -13.76 4.79 0.88
CA ASP A 309 -15.13 4.27 0.92
C ASP A 309 -15.18 2.76 0.62
N GLY A 310 -14.38 2.28 -0.34
CA GLY A 310 -14.25 0.86 -0.66
C GLY A 310 -13.73 0.04 0.52
N ASP A 311 -12.76 0.57 1.26
CA ASP A 311 -12.19 -0.11 2.43
C ASP A 311 -13.12 -0.08 3.64
N LEU A 312 -13.66 1.09 3.99
CA LEU A 312 -14.52 1.26 5.17
C LEU A 312 -15.95 0.77 4.94
N GLY A 313 -16.39 0.70 3.68
CA GLY A 313 -17.73 0.25 3.32
C GLY A 313 -17.91 -1.28 3.23
N ARG A 314 -16.87 -2.07 3.45
CA ARG A 314 -16.96 -3.54 3.42
C ARG A 314 -18.01 -4.05 4.43
N THR A 315 -18.72 -5.10 4.04
CA THR A 315 -19.76 -5.74 4.86
C THR A 315 -19.27 -7.06 5.46
N LEU A 316 -17.97 -7.21 5.65
CA LEU A 316 -17.33 -8.41 6.18
C LEU A 316 -16.14 -8.05 7.07
N GLU A 317 -15.77 -8.97 7.96
CA GLU A 317 -14.56 -8.88 8.75
C GLU A 317 -13.32 -9.06 7.86
N CYS A 318 -12.26 -8.32 8.12
CA CYS A 318 -10.98 -8.43 7.40
C CYS A 318 -9.84 -8.52 8.40
N VAL A 319 -9.29 -9.71 8.59
CA VAL A 319 -8.21 -10.01 9.53
C VAL A 319 -7.24 -10.98 8.88
N ASN A 320 -5.94 -10.71 8.98
CA ASN A 320 -4.89 -11.58 8.47
C ASN A 320 -4.34 -12.50 9.56
N ASP A 321 -4.11 -13.75 9.23
CA ASP A 321 -3.25 -14.64 9.98
C ASP A 321 -1.78 -14.35 9.62
N MET A 322 -0.96 -14.06 10.62
CA MET A 322 0.46 -13.71 10.47
C MET A 322 1.40 -14.88 10.84
N THR A 323 0.86 -16.08 11.02
CA THR A 323 1.60 -17.22 11.58
C THR A 323 2.78 -17.62 10.68
N GLU A 324 2.60 -17.65 9.36
CA GLU A 324 3.65 -18.09 8.42
C GLU A 324 4.93 -17.26 8.49
N SER A 325 4.81 -15.94 8.54
CA SER A 325 5.99 -15.08 8.67
C SER A 325 6.63 -15.16 10.07
N ARG A 326 5.80 -15.30 11.12
CA ARG A 326 6.27 -15.38 12.51
C ARG A 326 7.05 -16.65 12.80
N VAL A 327 6.59 -17.82 12.34
CA VAL A 327 7.32 -19.08 12.55
C VAL A 327 8.65 -19.13 11.79
N ARG A 328 8.82 -18.28 10.77
CA ARG A 328 10.08 -18.12 10.03
C ARG A 328 10.94 -16.96 10.56
N GLY A 329 10.56 -16.35 11.68
CA GLY A 329 11.36 -15.37 12.41
C GLY A 329 11.04 -13.91 12.14
N PHE A 330 9.98 -13.57 11.39
CA PHE A 330 9.50 -12.19 11.29
C PHE A 330 8.58 -11.88 12.45
N CYS A 331 9.15 -11.31 13.52
CA CYS A 331 8.42 -10.98 14.76
C CYS A 331 8.22 -9.47 14.97
N ALA A 332 8.40 -8.66 13.93
CA ALA A 332 8.17 -7.22 14.04
C ALA A 332 6.69 -6.92 14.33
N PHE A 333 6.46 -5.83 15.02
CA PHE A 333 5.15 -5.38 15.48
C PHE A 333 5.08 -3.85 15.42
N GLN A 334 3.91 -3.33 15.08
CA GLN A 334 3.61 -1.89 15.11
C GLN A 334 2.22 -1.67 15.71
N SER A 335 2.08 -0.67 16.57
CA SER A 335 0.76 -0.26 17.08
C SER A 335 -0.01 0.49 16.00
N THR A 336 -1.23 0.05 15.68
CA THR A 336 -2.08 0.73 14.70
C THR A 336 -2.42 2.17 15.08
N PRO A 337 -2.81 2.51 16.32
CA PRO A 337 -2.96 3.91 16.71
C PRO A 337 -1.69 4.73 16.50
N ALA A 338 -0.52 4.21 16.90
CA ALA A 338 0.75 4.91 16.70
C ALA A 338 1.05 5.12 15.20
N SER A 339 0.75 4.14 14.34
CA SER A 339 0.92 4.28 12.89
C SER A 339 0.11 5.44 12.31
N PHE A 340 -1.14 5.62 12.74
CA PHE A 340 -1.96 6.74 12.31
C PHE A 340 -1.43 8.07 12.85
N LEU A 341 -1.11 8.13 14.15
CA LEU A 341 -0.64 9.38 14.78
C LEU A 341 0.72 9.83 14.22
N ASP A 342 1.68 8.90 14.06
CA ASP A 342 2.97 9.19 13.43
C ASP A 342 2.80 9.72 11.99
N LEU A 343 1.87 9.13 11.24
CA LEU A 343 1.54 9.63 9.89
C LEU A 343 1.00 11.05 9.95
N PHE A 344 0.08 11.34 10.87
CA PHE A 344 -0.52 12.66 11.00
C PHE A 344 0.51 13.71 11.45
N ASP A 345 1.39 13.37 12.38
CA ASP A 345 2.49 14.23 12.80
C ASP A 345 3.41 14.56 11.62
N ARG A 346 3.73 13.57 10.80
CA ARG A 346 4.53 13.79 9.61
C ARG A 346 3.83 14.65 8.57
N LEU A 347 2.53 14.44 8.34
CA LEU A 347 1.74 15.26 7.42
C LEU A 347 1.69 16.74 7.90
N ARG A 348 1.61 16.98 9.22
CA ARG A 348 1.72 18.33 9.82
C ARG A 348 3.10 18.95 9.60
N ALA A 349 4.15 18.18 9.91
CA ALA A 349 5.53 18.64 9.77
C ALA A 349 5.86 19.07 8.32
N GLU A 350 5.33 18.34 7.34
CA GLU A 350 5.47 18.63 5.91
C GLU A 350 4.44 19.65 5.40
N ARG A 351 3.60 20.20 6.28
CA ARG A 351 2.51 21.14 5.94
C ARG A 351 1.55 20.60 4.87
N LEU A 352 1.31 19.31 4.89
CA LEU A 352 0.29 18.67 4.03
C LEU A 352 -1.09 18.70 4.67
N ILE A 353 -1.18 18.91 5.99
CA ILE A 353 -2.41 19.20 6.73
C ILE A 353 -2.16 20.33 7.73
N PRO A 354 -3.20 21.00 8.25
CA PRO A 354 -3.06 22.04 9.29
C PRO A 354 -2.45 21.48 10.60
N ALA A 355 -1.80 22.36 11.34
CA ALA A 355 -1.22 22.07 12.66
C ALA A 355 -2.31 21.74 13.72
#